data_a1a45508c603b4ab6643896d26361661
#
_entry.id   a1a45508c603b4ab6643896d26361661
#
_cell.length_a   1.000
_cell.length_b   1.000
_cell.length_c   1.000
_cell.angle_alpha   90.00
_cell.angle_beta   90.00
_cell.angle_gamma   90.00
#
_symmetry.space_group_name_H-M   'P 1'
#
loop_
_entity.id
_entity.type
_entity.pdbx_description
1 polymer ?
#
loop_
_entity_poly.entity_id
_entity_poly.type
_entity_poly.pdbx_seq_one_letter_code
_entity_poly.pdbx_strand_id
1 'polypeptide(L)'
;MTIFTEAQAREILEKTVALSTADECTATLAGSVAGNIRFALNNVSTSGIVTNAELAVQVAFGKRVGTASINAFDDASLASVVKRAEDLARLAPENPEFLPAIGKQTYRPSPTFSESTAAITPDFRANVAAGSIAPCRAEQLVAAGFLDDGKSFVAFANSNGNFGYQQATNFNYTCTVRTEDGRGSGWVGRNLKDASAFDAGRDVRVAMRKASESAEAQALEPGKYTVILEPAAAAGLISFMMRFFDARTADEGRSFLSKRGGGNKLGEQVYDPRVNIIADPWHPEAAVMPWDGDGLPRERMPIIENGKIANLDYSRFWAQQQGKRAVGRPGNLLMSGG
;
A
#
# COMPACT_ATOMS: atom_id res chain seq x y z
N MET A 1 13.43 -20.53 2.61
CA MET A 1 13.99 -19.23 2.19
C MET A 1 12.86 -18.46 1.54
N THR A 2 12.62 -17.24 1.95
CA THR A 2 11.35 -16.54 1.63
C THR A 2 11.57 -15.25 0.86
N ILE A 3 12.78 -14.72 0.88
CA ILE A 3 13.17 -13.58 0.04
C ILE A 3 14.09 -14.15 -1.04
N PHE A 4 13.54 -14.29 -2.24
CA PHE A 4 14.32 -14.71 -3.41
C PHE A 4 15.08 -13.51 -3.98
N THR A 5 16.27 -13.77 -4.49
CA THR A 5 17.01 -12.79 -5.30
C THR A 5 16.31 -12.57 -6.65
N GLU A 6 16.65 -11.50 -7.36
CA GLU A 6 16.11 -11.25 -8.70
C GLU A 6 16.35 -12.44 -9.64
N ALA A 7 17.55 -13.03 -9.62
CA ALA A 7 17.88 -14.17 -10.46
C ALA A 7 17.02 -15.42 -10.15
N GLN A 8 16.85 -15.73 -8.85
CA GLN A 8 16.01 -16.86 -8.43
C GLN A 8 14.53 -16.64 -8.78
N ALA A 9 14.02 -15.42 -8.54
CA ALA A 9 12.65 -15.07 -8.88
C ALA A 9 12.41 -15.15 -10.39
N ARG A 10 13.36 -14.67 -11.19
CA ARG A 10 13.31 -14.73 -12.65
C ARG A 10 13.26 -16.17 -13.15
N GLU A 11 14.12 -17.05 -12.64
CA GLU A 11 14.15 -18.47 -13.01
C GLU A 11 12.79 -19.15 -12.74
N ILE A 12 12.22 -18.96 -11.55
CA ILE A 12 10.91 -19.51 -11.18
C ILE A 12 9.81 -18.97 -12.11
N LEU A 13 9.79 -17.66 -12.34
CA LEU A 13 8.73 -17.02 -13.12
C LEU A 13 8.81 -17.37 -14.60
N GLU A 14 10.00 -17.34 -15.22
CA GLU A 14 10.19 -17.69 -16.62
C GLU A 14 9.84 -19.18 -16.87
N LYS A 15 10.23 -20.06 -15.95
CA LYS A 15 9.83 -21.47 -15.99
C LYS A 15 8.31 -21.62 -15.88
N THR A 16 7.67 -20.93 -14.97
CA THR A 16 6.21 -20.96 -14.78
C THR A 16 5.47 -20.50 -16.04
N VAL A 17 5.88 -19.37 -16.62
CA VAL A 17 5.29 -18.83 -17.85
C VAL A 17 5.46 -19.79 -19.01
N ALA A 18 6.64 -20.43 -19.14
CA ALA A 18 6.93 -21.40 -20.20
C ALA A 18 6.10 -22.69 -20.13
N LEU A 19 5.56 -23.04 -18.95
CA LEU A 19 4.68 -24.21 -18.76
C LEU A 19 3.25 -23.97 -19.26
N SER A 20 2.83 -22.72 -19.46
CA SER A 20 1.45 -22.41 -19.88
C SER A 20 1.23 -22.66 -21.37
N THR A 21 0.07 -23.24 -21.69
CA THR A 21 -0.45 -23.41 -23.03
C THR A 21 -1.51 -22.36 -23.42
N ALA A 22 -1.80 -21.43 -22.53
CA ALA A 22 -2.79 -20.38 -22.73
C ALA A 22 -2.27 -19.27 -23.68
N ASP A 23 -3.19 -18.48 -24.25
CA ASP A 23 -2.84 -17.35 -25.10
C ASP A 23 -2.05 -16.28 -24.35
N GLU A 24 -2.36 -16.11 -23.06
CA GLU A 24 -1.71 -15.15 -22.15
C GLU A 24 -1.41 -15.82 -20.80
N CYS A 25 -0.22 -15.57 -20.27
CA CYS A 25 0.18 -16.01 -18.95
C CYS A 25 0.92 -14.87 -18.22
N THR A 26 0.52 -14.59 -17.00
CA THR A 26 1.24 -13.70 -16.07
C THR A 26 1.46 -14.46 -14.77
N ALA A 27 2.70 -14.54 -14.33
CA ALA A 27 3.09 -15.12 -13.05
C ALA A 27 3.64 -14.03 -12.14
N THR A 28 3.18 -13.99 -10.89
CA THR A 28 3.65 -13.04 -9.87
C THR A 28 4.14 -13.81 -8.65
N LEU A 29 5.39 -13.61 -8.27
CA LEU A 29 6.03 -14.20 -7.11
C LEU A 29 6.28 -13.12 -6.07
N ALA A 30 5.71 -13.29 -4.89
CA ALA A 30 5.88 -12.38 -3.77
C ALA A 30 6.36 -13.14 -2.53
N GLY A 31 7.15 -12.48 -1.70
CA GLY A 31 7.56 -13.05 -0.42
C GLY A 31 7.88 -11.98 0.61
N SER A 32 7.72 -12.33 1.88
CA SER A 32 7.96 -11.43 2.99
C SER A 32 8.48 -12.15 4.22
N VAL A 33 9.24 -11.42 5.01
CA VAL A 33 9.56 -11.73 6.41
C VAL A 33 9.09 -10.56 7.22
N ALA A 34 8.08 -10.75 8.05
CA ALA A 34 7.46 -9.71 8.87
C ALA A 34 7.58 -10.06 10.35
N GLY A 35 8.06 -9.12 11.15
CA GLY A 35 8.10 -9.22 12.58
C GLY A 35 7.11 -8.30 13.24
N ASN A 36 6.66 -8.63 14.44
CA ASN A 36 5.75 -7.76 15.19
C ASN A 36 5.95 -7.86 16.70
N ILE A 37 5.47 -6.84 17.40
CA ILE A 37 5.26 -6.85 18.84
C ILE A 37 4.01 -6.04 19.18
N ARG A 38 3.18 -6.56 20.07
CA ARG A 38 2.01 -5.88 20.61
C ARG A 38 2.17 -5.72 22.11
N PHE A 39 1.77 -4.57 22.61
CA PHE A 39 1.67 -4.32 24.05
C PHE A 39 0.33 -3.67 24.39
N ALA A 40 -0.19 -3.97 25.57
CA ALA A 40 -1.42 -3.42 26.10
C ALA A 40 -1.36 -3.43 27.64
N LEU A 41 -2.05 -2.49 28.28
CA LEU A 41 -2.04 -2.35 29.74
C LEU A 41 -0.61 -2.32 30.30
N ASN A 42 0.28 -1.60 29.61
CA ASN A 42 1.71 -1.49 29.95
C ASN A 42 2.47 -2.83 29.99
N ASN A 43 2.01 -3.86 29.30
CA ASN A 43 2.67 -5.16 29.22
C ASN A 43 2.72 -5.65 27.76
N VAL A 44 3.79 -6.35 27.40
CA VAL A 44 3.85 -7.04 26.11
C VAL A 44 2.87 -8.21 26.12
N SER A 45 2.01 -8.29 25.12
CA SER A 45 1.00 -9.33 24.97
C SER A 45 1.38 -10.40 23.96
N THR A 46 1.93 -10.01 22.83
CA THR A 46 2.35 -10.94 21.77
C THR A 46 3.55 -10.40 21.01
N SER A 47 4.37 -11.31 20.49
CA SER A 47 5.46 -11.01 19.55
C SER A 47 5.65 -12.22 18.64
N GLY A 48 6.06 -11.98 17.39
CA GLY A 48 6.30 -13.07 16.47
C GLY A 48 6.99 -12.63 15.19
N ILE A 49 7.40 -13.65 14.40
CA ILE A 49 7.91 -13.48 13.05
C ILE A 49 7.09 -14.41 12.14
N VAL A 50 6.60 -13.86 11.04
CA VAL A 50 5.89 -14.59 10.01
C VAL A 50 6.71 -14.51 8.71
N THR A 51 6.81 -15.65 8.06
CA THR A 51 7.53 -15.78 6.80
C THR A 51 6.57 -16.39 5.78
N ASN A 52 6.38 -15.73 4.65
CA ASN A 52 5.48 -16.18 3.60
C ASN A 52 6.08 -15.97 2.22
N ALA A 53 5.76 -16.87 1.28
CA ALA A 53 5.99 -16.69 -0.15
C ALA A 53 4.86 -17.33 -0.94
N GLU A 54 4.41 -16.67 -2.00
CA GLU A 54 3.33 -17.13 -2.86
C GLU A 54 3.67 -16.84 -4.32
N LEU A 55 3.35 -17.82 -5.17
CA LEU A 55 3.32 -17.67 -6.62
C LEU A 55 1.85 -17.67 -7.07
N ALA A 56 1.40 -16.59 -7.64
CA ALA A 56 0.11 -16.47 -8.30
C ALA A 56 0.30 -16.53 -9.81
N VAL A 57 -0.52 -17.34 -10.48
CA VAL A 57 -0.50 -17.53 -11.94
C VAL A 57 -1.88 -17.14 -12.47
N GLN A 58 -1.91 -16.20 -13.38
CA GLN A 58 -3.10 -15.81 -14.13
C GLN A 58 -2.90 -16.15 -15.60
N VAL A 59 -3.85 -16.85 -16.19
CA VAL A 59 -3.84 -17.21 -17.60
C VAL A 59 -5.11 -16.79 -18.29
N ALA A 60 -5.07 -16.62 -19.60
CA ALA A 60 -6.26 -16.34 -20.39
C ALA A 60 -6.28 -17.20 -21.67
N PHE A 61 -7.47 -17.72 -22.00
CA PHE A 61 -7.83 -18.26 -23.32
C PHE A 61 -8.86 -17.33 -23.94
N GLY A 62 -8.44 -16.57 -24.95
CA GLY A 62 -9.22 -15.44 -25.46
C GLY A 62 -9.50 -14.42 -24.35
N LYS A 63 -10.77 -14.29 -23.96
CA LYS A 63 -11.22 -13.41 -22.85
C LYS A 63 -11.59 -14.14 -21.56
N ARG A 64 -11.32 -15.43 -21.47
CA ARG A 64 -11.62 -16.27 -20.31
C ARG A 64 -10.38 -16.34 -19.42
N VAL A 65 -10.49 -15.83 -18.21
CA VAL A 65 -9.38 -15.66 -17.28
C VAL A 65 -9.51 -16.64 -16.13
N GLY A 66 -8.41 -17.32 -15.80
CA GLY A 66 -8.30 -18.16 -14.60
C GLY A 66 -7.07 -17.79 -13.79
N THR A 67 -7.19 -17.86 -12.47
CA THR A 67 -6.10 -17.56 -11.55
C THR A 67 -5.99 -18.64 -10.50
N ALA A 68 -4.77 -19.07 -10.22
CA ALA A 68 -4.45 -19.99 -9.13
C ALA A 68 -3.17 -19.57 -8.43
N SER A 69 -3.02 -19.91 -7.16
CA SER A 69 -1.79 -19.65 -6.40
C SER A 69 -1.27 -20.86 -5.65
N ILE A 70 0.02 -20.82 -5.31
CA ILE A 70 0.73 -21.88 -4.59
C ILE A 70 1.89 -21.27 -3.79
N ASN A 71 2.30 -21.99 -2.74
CA ASN A 71 3.43 -21.61 -1.88
C ASN A 71 4.59 -22.64 -1.92
N ALA A 72 4.60 -23.51 -2.93
CA ALA A 72 5.66 -24.45 -3.22
C ALA A 72 6.20 -24.18 -4.64
N PHE A 73 7.53 -24.34 -4.84
CA PHE A 73 8.21 -23.84 -6.03
C PHE A 73 9.04 -24.94 -6.75
N ASP A 74 8.80 -26.20 -6.43
CA ASP A 74 9.35 -27.33 -7.19
C ASP A 74 8.59 -27.50 -8.52
N ASP A 75 9.18 -28.24 -9.44
CA ASP A 75 8.69 -28.41 -10.80
C ASP A 75 7.26 -28.96 -10.88
N ALA A 76 6.93 -29.90 -10.02
CA ALA A 76 5.60 -30.51 -9.98
C ALA A 76 4.55 -29.50 -9.49
N SER A 77 4.91 -28.69 -8.49
CA SER A 77 4.09 -27.62 -7.95
C SER A 77 3.84 -26.53 -8.97
N LEU A 78 4.88 -26.09 -9.71
CA LEU A 78 4.75 -25.10 -10.78
C LEU A 78 3.83 -25.61 -11.89
N ALA A 79 4.00 -26.86 -12.35
CA ALA A 79 3.11 -27.45 -13.36
C ALA A 79 1.66 -27.56 -12.85
N SER A 80 1.47 -27.91 -11.57
CA SER A 80 0.14 -28.01 -10.95
C SER A 80 -0.59 -26.68 -10.88
N VAL A 81 0.08 -25.59 -10.48
CA VAL A 81 -0.58 -24.27 -10.38
C VAL A 81 -0.96 -23.73 -11.76
N VAL A 82 -0.09 -23.90 -12.77
CA VAL A 82 -0.39 -23.51 -14.15
C VAL A 82 -1.61 -24.27 -14.67
N LYS A 83 -1.59 -25.61 -14.55
CA LYS A 83 -2.73 -26.45 -14.97
C LYS A 83 -4.02 -26.00 -14.30
N ARG A 84 -3.99 -25.73 -13.00
CA ARG A 84 -5.16 -25.29 -12.23
C ARG A 84 -5.70 -23.94 -12.73
N ALA A 85 -4.81 -22.99 -13.02
CA ALA A 85 -5.20 -21.71 -13.60
C ALA A 85 -5.85 -21.89 -14.99
N GLU A 86 -5.28 -22.75 -15.84
CA GLU A 86 -5.83 -23.05 -17.16
C GLU A 86 -7.20 -23.76 -17.09
N ASP A 87 -7.36 -24.73 -16.20
CA ASP A 87 -8.64 -25.41 -16.00
C ASP A 87 -9.73 -24.41 -15.55
N LEU A 88 -9.39 -23.48 -14.64
CA LEU A 88 -10.29 -22.42 -14.22
C LEU A 88 -10.63 -21.45 -15.36
N ALA A 89 -9.64 -21.06 -16.17
CA ALA A 89 -9.88 -20.18 -17.32
C ALA A 89 -10.83 -20.80 -18.35
N ARG A 90 -10.69 -22.11 -18.64
CA ARG A 90 -11.59 -22.82 -19.57
C ARG A 90 -13.04 -22.84 -19.10
N LEU A 91 -13.27 -22.84 -17.78
CA LEU A 91 -14.60 -22.83 -17.18
C LEU A 91 -15.17 -21.43 -16.95
N ALA A 92 -14.33 -20.40 -16.97
CA ALA A 92 -14.74 -19.03 -16.71
C ALA A 92 -15.61 -18.45 -17.85
N PRO A 93 -16.58 -17.56 -17.55
CA PRO A 93 -17.22 -16.75 -18.58
C PRO A 93 -16.23 -15.80 -19.22
N GLU A 94 -16.52 -15.33 -20.42
CA GLU A 94 -15.73 -14.30 -21.06
C GLU A 94 -15.82 -12.98 -20.31
N ASN A 95 -14.67 -12.34 -20.06
CA ASN A 95 -14.62 -10.99 -19.52
C ASN A 95 -14.55 -9.99 -20.69
N PRO A 96 -15.64 -9.21 -20.96
CA PRO A 96 -15.67 -8.27 -22.07
C PRO A 96 -14.62 -7.14 -21.93
N GLU A 97 -14.14 -6.88 -20.71
CA GLU A 97 -13.16 -5.85 -20.39
C GLU A 97 -11.73 -6.37 -20.33
N PHE A 98 -11.50 -7.65 -20.64
CA PHE A 98 -10.17 -8.23 -20.67
C PHE A 98 -9.30 -7.54 -21.72
N LEU A 99 -8.08 -7.19 -21.30
CA LEU A 99 -7.02 -6.69 -22.16
C LEU A 99 -5.79 -7.60 -22.03
N PRO A 100 -5.10 -7.93 -23.14
CA PRO A 100 -3.89 -8.74 -23.11
C PRO A 100 -2.83 -8.15 -22.19
N ALA A 101 -1.95 -9.01 -21.67
CA ALA A 101 -0.80 -8.58 -20.87
C ALA A 101 0.07 -7.58 -21.67
N ILE A 102 0.63 -6.60 -20.97
CA ILE A 102 1.48 -5.60 -21.62
C ILE A 102 2.81 -6.22 -22.03
N GLY A 103 3.37 -5.74 -23.14
CA GLY A 103 4.70 -6.10 -23.60
C GLY A 103 5.81 -5.57 -22.68
N LYS A 104 7.05 -5.87 -23.05
CA LYS A 104 8.24 -5.49 -22.28
C LYS A 104 8.26 -4.01 -21.94
N GLN A 105 8.48 -3.71 -20.67
CA GLN A 105 8.62 -2.37 -20.11
C GLN A 105 10.01 -2.17 -19.51
N THR A 106 10.35 -0.91 -19.26
CA THR A 106 11.53 -0.54 -18.48
C THR A 106 11.07 0.17 -17.21
N TYR A 107 11.54 -0.30 -16.06
CA TYR A 107 11.18 0.26 -14.77
C TYR A 107 12.35 1.04 -14.20
N ARG A 108 12.11 2.29 -13.84
CA ARG A 108 13.07 3.08 -13.06
C ARG A 108 13.09 2.52 -11.63
N PRO A 109 14.26 2.11 -11.09
CA PRO A 109 14.35 1.63 -9.71
C PRO A 109 13.76 2.63 -8.71
N SER A 110 13.00 2.13 -7.74
CA SER A 110 12.42 2.94 -6.67
C SER A 110 13.13 2.65 -5.35
N PRO A 111 13.43 3.67 -4.51
CA PRO A 111 14.14 3.49 -3.25
C PRO A 111 13.20 2.98 -2.14
N THR A 112 12.57 1.83 -2.35
CA THR A 112 11.60 1.21 -1.42
C THR A 112 12.26 0.39 -0.31
N PHE A 113 13.57 0.15 -0.36
CA PHE A 113 14.27 -0.74 0.57
C PHE A 113 15.25 0.05 1.45
N SER A 114 15.33 -0.34 2.73
CA SER A 114 16.28 0.17 3.72
C SER A 114 16.94 -0.99 4.47
N GLU A 115 18.27 -1.04 4.48
CA GLU A 115 19.04 -2.05 5.20
C GLU A 115 18.80 -1.99 6.71
N SER A 116 18.64 -0.80 7.29
CA SER A 116 18.38 -0.63 8.72
C SER A 116 17.07 -1.29 9.14
N THR A 117 16.02 -1.16 8.34
CA THR A 117 14.73 -1.80 8.59
C THR A 117 14.78 -3.31 8.32
N ALA A 118 15.46 -3.72 7.26
CA ALA A 118 15.63 -5.15 6.93
C ALA A 118 16.39 -5.94 7.99
N ALA A 119 17.21 -5.25 8.82
CA ALA A 119 18.03 -5.83 9.88
C ALA A 119 17.38 -5.79 11.28
N ILE A 120 16.13 -5.35 11.41
CA ILE A 120 15.43 -5.28 12.70
C ILE A 120 15.34 -6.66 13.35
N THR A 121 15.69 -6.71 14.64
CA THR A 121 15.73 -7.93 15.46
C THR A 121 14.57 -7.96 16.47
N PRO A 122 14.27 -9.12 17.08
CA PRO A 122 13.34 -9.19 18.22
C PRO A 122 13.72 -8.26 19.38
N ASP A 123 15.03 -8.08 19.65
CA ASP A 123 15.50 -7.18 20.72
C ASP A 123 15.19 -5.72 20.41
N PHE A 124 15.32 -5.30 19.15
CA PHE A 124 14.90 -3.96 18.75
C PHE A 124 13.41 -3.72 19.05
N ARG A 125 12.53 -4.68 18.68
CA ARG A 125 11.09 -4.57 18.95
C ARG A 125 10.80 -4.53 20.44
N ALA A 126 11.48 -5.37 21.25
CA ALA A 126 11.36 -5.37 22.69
C ALA A 126 11.76 -4.03 23.32
N ASN A 127 12.85 -3.42 22.84
CA ASN A 127 13.33 -2.11 23.27
C ASN A 127 12.33 -1.00 22.91
N VAL A 128 11.70 -1.05 21.75
CA VAL A 128 10.62 -0.12 21.37
C VAL A 128 9.42 -0.24 22.31
N ALA A 129 8.99 -1.45 22.61
CA ALA A 129 7.89 -1.67 23.55
C ALA A 129 8.25 -1.17 24.97
N ALA A 130 9.44 -1.48 25.45
CA ALA A 130 9.93 -1.01 26.75
C ALA A 130 10.02 0.53 26.81
N GLY A 131 10.57 1.16 25.77
CA GLY A 131 10.68 2.63 25.65
C GLY A 131 9.31 3.33 25.56
N SER A 132 8.29 2.62 25.09
CA SER A 132 6.91 3.12 25.07
C SER A 132 6.19 2.93 26.42
N ILE A 133 6.43 1.82 27.09
CA ILE A 133 5.75 1.45 28.34
C ILE A 133 6.34 2.17 29.56
N ALA A 134 7.66 2.24 29.66
CA ALA A 134 8.32 2.75 30.88
C ALA A 134 7.92 4.21 31.24
N PRO A 135 7.92 5.19 30.32
CA PRO A 135 7.49 6.55 30.65
C PRO A 135 6.01 6.62 31.03
N CYS A 136 5.15 5.82 30.40
CA CYS A 136 3.72 5.79 30.74
C CYS A 136 3.50 5.27 32.17
N ARG A 137 4.20 4.20 32.57
CA ARG A 137 4.15 3.72 33.95
C ARG A 137 4.61 4.75 34.97
N ALA A 138 5.68 5.49 34.66
CA ALA A 138 6.21 6.51 35.57
C ALA A 138 5.22 7.66 35.82
N GLU A 139 4.34 7.96 34.88
CA GLU A 139 3.34 9.02 34.95
C GLU A 139 1.90 8.49 35.18
N GLN A 140 1.75 7.24 35.65
CA GLN A 140 0.46 6.61 35.91
C GLN A 140 -0.49 6.63 34.69
N LEU A 141 0.06 6.46 33.49
CA LEU A 141 -0.65 6.35 32.24
C LEU A 141 -0.61 4.91 31.72
N VAL A 142 -1.57 4.56 30.89
CA VAL A 142 -1.71 3.22 30.31
C VAL A 142 -1.40 3.25 28.83
N ALA A 143 -0.34 2.56 28.41
CA ALA A 143 0.04 2.40 27.02
C ALA A 143 -0.50 1.11 26.39
N ALA A 144 -0.96 1.22 25.17
CA ALA A 144 -1.26 0.10 24.28
C ALA A 144 -0.75 0.44 22.87
N GLY A 145 -0.07 -0.51 22.22
CA GLY A 145 0.51 -0.24 20.92
C GLY A 145 0.88 -1.48 20.14
N PHE A 146 1.26 -1.24 18.92
CA PHE A 146 1.67 -2.26 17.97
C PHE A 146 2.81 -1.74 17.13
N LEU A 147 3.81 -2.57 16.92
CA LEU A 147 4.86 -2.37 15.95
C LEU A 147 4.88 -3.58 15.04
N ASP A 148 4.90 -3.35 13.74
CA ASP A 148 5.29 -4.32 12.74
C ASP A 148 6.39 -3.75 11.84
N ASP A 149 7.28 -4.62 11.43
CA ASP A 149 8.35 -4.34 10.50
C ASP A 149 8.52 -5.50 9.53
N GLY A 150 9.14 -5.24 8.40
CA GLY A 150 9.39 -6.32 7.49
C GLY A 150 10.22 -5.94 6.29
N LYS A 151 10.66 -7.00 5.60
CA LYS A 151 11.20 -6.94 4.27
C LYS A 151 10.42 -7.85 3.35
N SER A 152 10.25 -7.42 2.12
CA SER A 152 9.48 -8.14 1.11
C SER A 152 10.12 -7.97 -0.27
N PHE A 153 9.72 -8.84 -1.18
CA PHE A 153 9.95 -8.64 -2.61
C PHE A 153 8.69 -8.96 -3.38
N VAL A 154 8.58 -8.38 -4.54
CA VAL A 154 7.60 -8.74 -5.56
C VAL A 154 8.34 -8.83 -6.89
N ALA A 155 8.10 -9.92 -7.62
CA ALA A 155 8.55 -10.09 -8.98
C ALA A 155 7.39 -10.58 -9.84
N PHE A 156 7.40 -10.25 -11.12
CA PHE A 156 6.44 -10.81 -12.07
C PHE A 156 7.09 -11.02 -13.43
N ALA A 157 6.54 -11.95 -14.19
CA ALA A 157 6.84 -12.15 -15.59
C ALA A 157 5.56 -12.46 -16.35
N ASN A 158 5.52 -12.14 -17.64
CA ASN A 158 4.41 -12.52 -18.50
C ASN A 158 4.87 -13.09 -19.85
N SER A 159 3.94 -13.71 -20.58
CA SER A 159 4.17 -14.32 -21.89
C SER A 159 4.63 -13.33 -22.96
N ASN A 160 4.43 -12.02 -22.76
CA ASN A 160 4.84 -10.95 -23.68
C ASN A 160 6.25 -10.40 -23.37
N GLY A 161 7.03 -11.12 -22.52
CA GLY A 161 8.43 -10.83 -22.21
C GLY A 161 8.64 -9.67 -21.24
N ASN A 162 7.59 -9.24 -20.51
CA ASN A 162 7.73 -8.26 -19.46
C ASN A 162 8.18 -8.94 -18.15
N PHE A 163 9.10 -8.29 -17.45
CA PHE A 163 9.61 -8.74 -16.16
C PHE A 163 9.87 -7.54 -15.24
N GLY A 164 9.53 -7.69 -13.98
CA GLY A 164 9.88 -6.73 -12.93
C GLY A 164 10.29 -7.44 -11.64
N TYR A 165 11.21 -6.83 -10.90
CA TYR A 165 11.63 -7.25 -9.55
C TYR A 165 11.87 -6.03 -8.70
N GLN A 166 11.31 -6.01 -7.48
CA GLN A 166 11.51 -4.92 -6.53
C GLN A 166 11.47 -5.47 -5.10
N GLN A 167 12.39 -5.00 -4.26
CA GLN A 167 12.36 -5.21 -2.82
C GLN A 167 11.80 -4.00 -2.10
N ALA A 168 11.21 -4.21 -0.94
CA ALA A 168 10.70 -3.15 -0.09
C ALA A 168 10.87 -3.49 1.39
N THR A 169 10.96 -2.46 2.21
CA THR A 169 10.89 -2.55 3.67
C THR A 169 9.74 -1.70 4.19
N ASN A 170 9.17 -2.10 5.31
CA ASN A 170 8.14 -1.36 6.02
C ASN A 170 8.42 -1.37 7.52
N PHE A 171 8.04 -0.29 8.17
CA PHE A 171 8.04 -0.15 9.62
C PHE A 171 6.80 0.64 10.01
N ASN A 172 5.92 0.03 10.78
CA ASN A 172 4.71 0.65 11.27
C ASN A 172 4.71 0.62 12.79
N TYR A 173 4.49 1.76 13.40
CA TYR A 173 4.35 1.89 14.84
C TYR A 173 3.10 2.66 15.18
N THR A 174 2.33 2.17 16.13
CA THR A 174 1.19 2.87 16.72
C THR A 174 1.22 2.76 18.22
N CYS A 175 0.89 3.85 18.91
CA CYS A 175 0.75 3.85 20.35
C CYS A 175 -0.43 4.72 20.75
N THR A 176 -1.33 4.16 21.56
CA THR A 176 -2.39 4.86 22.28
C THR A 176 -2.03 4.91 23.74
N VAL A 177 -2.08 6.09 24.32
CA VAL A 177 -1.91 6.31 25.77
C VAL A 177 -3.23 6.81 26.34
N ARG A 178 -3.59 6.32 27.51
CA ARG A 178 -4.78 6.73 28.24
C ARG A 178 -4.47 7.06 29.70
N THR A 179 -5.28 7.95 30.29
CA THR A 179 -5.34 8.09 31.76
C THR A 179 -5.94 6.83 32.38
N GLU A 180 -5.63 6.53 33.65
CA GLU A 180 -6.14 5.33 34.36
C GLU A 180 -7.67 5.29 34.42
N ASP A 181 -8.30 6.45 34.58
CA ASP A 181 -9.78 6.59 34.58
C ASP A 181 -10.38 6.52 33.15
N GLY A 182 -9.54 6.46 32.11
CA GLY A 182 -9.94 6.34 30.69
C GLY A 182 -10.53 7.59 30.06
N ARG A 183 -10.60 8.73 30.79
CA ARG A 183 -11.17 9.98 30.26
C ARG A 183 -10.26 10.67 29.24
N GLY A 184 -8.95 10.59 29.45
CA GLY A 184 -7.96 11.14 28.54
C GLY A 184 -7.41 10.07 27.60
N SER A 185 -7.22 10.43 26.33
CA SER A 185 -6.65 9.53 25.31
C SER A 185 -5.79 10.30 24.30
N GLY A 186 -4.61 9.79 24.04
CA GLY A 186 -3.71 10.30 23.00
C GLY A 186 -3.22 9.19 22.11
N TRP A 187 -3.02 9.49 20.82
CA TRP A 187 -2.54 8.55 19.82
C TRP A 187 -1.38 9.14 19.01
N VAL A 188 -0.46 8.27 18.64
CA VAL A 188 0.61 8.54 17.68
C VAL A 188 0.79 7.35 16.76
N GLY A 189 1.09 7.61 15.48
CA GLY A 189 1.43 6.59 14.50
C GLY A 189 2.59 7.01 13.63
N ARG A 190 3.39 6.03 13.19
CA ARG A 190 4.46 6.19 12.21
C ARG A 190 4.37 5.08 11.17
N ASN A 191 4.54 5.48 9.92
CA ASN A 191 4.72 4.55 8.81
C ASN A 191 5.99 4.98 8.08
N LEU A 192 7.02 4.15 8.14
CA LEU A 192 8.35 4.46 7.62
C LEU A 192 8.84 3.30 6.76
N LYS A 193 9.64 3.57 5.74
CA LYS A 193 10.44 2.53 5.08
C LYS A 193 11.79 2.33 5.78
N ASP A 194 12.29 3.39 6.42
CA ASP A 194 13.58 3.42 7.13
C ASP A 194 13.37 3.68 8.62
N ALA A 195 13.59 2.66 9.43
CA ALA A 195 13.44 2.71 10.87
C ALA A 195 14.54 3.50 11.60
N SER A 196 15.63 3.90 10.92
CA SER A 196 16.73 4.64 11.54
C SER A 196 16.33 6.01 12.11
N ALA A 197 15.26 6.62 11.54
CA ALA A 197 14.71 7.89 12.01
C ALA A 197 13.67 7.76 13.14
N PHE A 198 13.35 6.52 13.57
CA PHE A 198 12.33 6.26 14.58
C PHE A 198 12.86 6.42 16.00
N ASP A 199 12.10 7.09 16.85
CA ASP A 199 12.37 7.26 18.28
C ASP A 199 11.09 7.04 19.08
N ALA A 200 10.99 5.87 19.71
CA ALA A 200 9.83 5.48 20.53
C ALA A 200 9.58 6.43 21.69
N GLY A 201 10.64 6.88 22.36
CA GLY A 201 10.53 7.78 23.52
C GLY A 201 10.03 9.17 23.13
N ARG A 202 10.45 9.70 21.99
CA ARG A 202 9.92 10.96 21.47
C ARG A 202 8.43 10.82 21.10
N ASP A 203 8.09 9.77 20.38
CA ASP A 203 6.74 9.59 19.84
C ASP A 203 5.72 9.25 20.93
N VAL A 204 6.07 8.40 21.91
CA VAL A 204 5.17 8.10 23.02
C VAL A 204 4.87 9.35 23.87
N ARG A 205 5.83 10.26 24.08
CA ARG A 205 5.59 11.53 24.79
C ARG A 205 4.54 12.40 24.11
N VAL A 206 4.43 12.36 22.77
CA VAL A 206 3.34 13.04 22.05
C VAL A 206 1.98 12.45 22.44
N ALA A 207 1.86 11.11 22.49
CA ALA A 207 0.61 10.47 22.91
C ALA A 207 0.29 10.70 24.40
N MET A 208 1.30 10.69 25.26
CA MET A 208 1.15 11.00 26.70
C MET A 208 0.59 12.41 26.92
N ARG A 209 1.19 13.42 26.27
CA ARG A 209 0.72 14.80 26.35
C ARG A 209 -0.74 14.92 25.89
N LYS A 210 -1.09 14.32 24.74
CA LYS A 210 -2.47 14.32 24.25
C LYS A 210 -3.44 13.64 25.22
N ALA A 211 -3.04 12.54 25.87
CA ALA A 211 -3.85 11.87 26.86
C ALA A 211 -4.12 12.78 28.06
N SER A 212 -3.11 13.44 28.60
CA SER A 212 -3.24 14.34 29.72
C SER A 212 -4.07 15.60 29.38
N GLU A 213 -3.82 16.22 28.22
CA GLU A 213 -4.54 17.41 27.76
C GLU A 213 -6.02 17.15 27.44
N SER A 214 -6.39 15.92 27.06
CA SER A 214 -7.78 15.54 26.72
C SER A 214 -8.59 14.99 27.91
N ALA A 215 -7.99 14.85 29.09
CA ALA A 215 -8.66 14.26 30.25
C ALA A 215 -9.88 15.07 30.75
N GLU A 216 -9.86 16.37 30.54
CA GLU A 216 -10.95 17.29 30.94
C GLU A 216 -11.74 17.79 29.71
N ALA A 217 -12.02 16.91 28.77
CA ALA A 217 -12.80 17.22 27.59
C ALA A 217 -14.20 17.74 27.94
N GLN A 218 -14.63 18.81 27.27
CA GLN A 218 -15.96 19.40 27.43
C GLN A 218 -16.82 19.16 26.21
N ALA A 219 -18.13 19.04 26.41
CA ALA A 219 -19.07 18.97 25.31
C ALA A 219 -19.10 20.28 24.53
N LEU A 220 -19.12 20.17 23.19
CA LEU A 220 -19.34 21.29 22.30
C LEU A 220 -20.74 21.21 21.70
N GLU A 221 -21.42 22.34 21.62
CA GLU A 221 -22.69 22.43 20.91
C GLU A 221 -22.49 22.19 19.42
N PRO A 222 -23.47 21.54 18.74
CA PRO A 222 -23.40 21.39 17.28
C PRO A 222 -23.26 22.74 16.58
N GLY A 223 -22.28 22.84 15.67
CA GLY A 223 -21.97 24.12 15.00
C GLY A 223 -20.90 23.99 13.94
N LYS A 224 -20.50 25.13 13.39
CA LYS A 224 -19.36 25.24 12.47
C LYS A 224 -18.13 25.70 13.23
N TYR A 225 -17.08 24.92 13.15
CA TYR A 225 -15.81 25.15 13.84
C TYR A 225 -14.66 25.17 12.85
N THR A 226 -13.67 26.01 13.09
CA THR A 226 -12.37 25.88 12.44
C THR A 226 -11.58 24.80 13.17
N VAL A 227 -11.10 23.80 12.44
CA VAL A 227 -10.32 22.70 12.99
C VAL A 227 -8.96 22.63 12.32
N ILE A 228 -7.95 22.22 13.10
CA ILE A 228 -6.61 21.88 12.61
C ILE A 228 -6.49 20.37 12.70
N LEU A 229 -6.26 19.72 11.55
CA LEU A 229 -6.05 18.27 11.49
C LEU A 229 -4.55 17.98 11.45
N GLU A 230 -4.09 17.12 12.34
CA GLU A 230 -2.74 16.56 12.23
C GLU A 230 -2.57 15.76 10.93
N PRO A 231 -1.32 15.62 10.40
CA PRO A 231 -1.07 14.90 9.15
C PRO A 231 -1.70 13.51 9.07
N ALA A 232 -1.68 12.74 10.17
CA ALA A 232 -2.28 11.41 10.21
C ALA A 232 -3.81 11.43 10.03
N ALA A 233 -4.51 12.39 10.64
CA ALA A 233 -5.94 12.57 10.48
C ALA A 233 -6.29 13.07 9.07
N ALA A 234 -5.53 14.04 8.55
CA ALA A 234 -5.68 14.53 7.18
C ALA A 234 -5.45 13.43 6.14
N ALA A 235 -4.41 12.60 6.31
CA ALA A 235 -4.12 11.47 5.42
C ALA A 235 -5.28 10.45 5.37
N GLY A 236 -5.95 10.19 6.50
CA GLY A 236 -7.13 9.32 6.53
C GLY A 236 -8.28 9.84 5.68
N LEU A 237 -8.59 11.14 5.78
CA LEU A 237 -9.63 11.79 4.97
C LEU A 237 -9.26 11.82 3.48
N ILE A 238 -8.00 12.14 3.16
CA ILE A 238 -7.51 12.15 1.77
C ILE A 238 -7.59 10.76 1.17
N SER A 239 -7.15 9.72 1.89
CA SER A 239 -7.20 8.34 1.42
C SER A 239 -8.63 7.88 1.15
N PHE A 240 -9.60 8.30 1.98
CA PHE A 240 -11.01 8.03 1.74
C PHE A 240 -11.54 8.77 0.50
N MET A 241 -11.20 10.06 0.37
CA MET A 241 -11.57 10.89 -0.78
C MET A 241 -11.04 10.31 -2.09
N MET A 242 -9.82 9.79 -2.11
CA MET A 242 -9.17 9.26 -3.32
C MET A 242 -9.87 8.04 -3.92
N ARG A 243 -10.70 7.33 -3.16
CA ARG A 243 -11.54 6.24 -3.70
C ARG A 243 -12.52 6.72 -4.77
N PHE A 244 -12.85 8.01 -4.79
CA PHE A 244 -13.75 8.63 -5.75
C PHE A 244 -13.04 9.26 -6.95
N PHE A 245 -11.70 9.13 -7.03
CA PHE A 245 -10.90 9.62 -8.16
C PHE A 245 -10.81 8.60 -9.32
N ASP A 246 -11.49 7.48 -9.23
CA ASP A 246 -11.65 6.56 -10.34
C ASP A 246 -12.40 7.24 -11.49
N ALA A 247 -11.77 7.27 -12.67
CA ALA A 247 -12.27 8.00 -13.83
C ALA A 247 -13.59 7.45 -14.35
N ARG A 248 -13.73 6.10 -14.40
CA ARG A 248 -14.96 5.46 -14.84
C ARG A 248 -16.13 5.81 -13.93
N THR A 249 -15.91 5.72 -12.62
CA THR A 249 -16.93 6.06 -11.63
C THR A 249 -17.37 7.51 -11.75
N ALA A 250 -16.43 8.43 -12.05
CA ALA A 250 -16.73 9.83 -12.27
C ALA A 250 -17.50 10.07 -13.58
N ASP A 251 -17.11 9.42 -14.69
CA ASP A 251 -17.75 9.54 -15.99
C ASP A 251 -19.17 8.95 -15.99
N GLU A 252 -19.39 7.86 -15.26
CA GLU A 252 -20.68 7.19 -15.13
C GLU A 252 -21.65 7.86 -14.11
N GLY A 253 -21.30 8.99 -13.53
CA GLY A 253 -22.18 9.74 -12.62
C GLY A 253 -22.21 9.22 -11.17
N ARG A 254 -21.27 8.36 -10.75
CA ARG A 254 -21.22 7.69 -9.45
C ARG A 254 -20.18 8.26 -8.47
N SER A 255 -19.65 9.45 -8.77
CA SER A 255 -18.66 10.15 -7.94
C SER A 255 -19.07 11.60 -7.70
N PHE A 256 -18.59 12.21 -6.62
CA PHE A 256 -18.73 13.67 -6.43
C PHE A 256 -17.95 14.46 -7.50
N LEU A 257 -17.05 13.81 -8.23
CA LEU A 257 -16.34 14.36 -9.38
C LEU A 257 -17.11 14.24 -10.69
N SER A 258 -18.32 13.71 -10.68
CA SER A 258 -19.21 13.68 -11.84
C SER A 258 -19.84 15.05 -12.10
N LYS A 259 -20.12 15.39 -13.37
CA LYS A 259 -20.87 16.57 -13.77
C LYS A 259 -22.35 16.26 -13.99
N ARG A 260 -23.21 17.22 -13.69
CA ARG A 260 -24.61 17.15 -14.12
C ARG A 260 -24.66 17.23 -15.65
N GLY A 261 -25.30 16.26 -16.27
CA GLY A 261 -25.38 16.18 -17.74
C GLY A 261 -24.29 15.35 -18.41
N GLY A 262 -23.39 14.73 -17.62
CA GLY A 262 -22.38 13.78 -18.11
C GLY A 262 -20.94 14.30 -18.02
N GLY A 263 -20.01 13.36 -18.01
CA GLY A 263 -18.57 13.62 -17.87
C GLY A 263 -18.13 13.89 -16.43
N ASN A 264 -16.91 14.34 -16.28
CA ASN A 264 -16.25 14.53 -14.98
C ASN A 264 -15.68 15.94 -14.79
N LYS A 265 -15.20 16.23 -13.58
CA LYS A 265 -14.67 17.55 -13.20
C LYS A 265 -13.17 17.71 -13.44
N LEU A 266 -12.57 16.93 -14.35
CA LEU A 266 -11.16 17.12 -14.72
C LEU A 266 -10.92 18.57 -15.19
N GLY A 267 -9.89 19.22 -14.67
CA GLY A 267 -9.55 20.63 -14.93
C GLY A 267 -10.35 21.66 -14.13
N GLU A 268 -11.37 21.25 -13.36
CA GLU A 268 -12.17 22.19 -12.56
C GLU A 268 -11.55 22.49 -11.20
N GLN A 269 -11.79 23.72 -10.71
CA GLN A 269 -11.45 24.14 -9.36
C GLN A 269 -12.45 23.54 -8.37
N VAL A 270 -12.02 22.57 -7.57
CA VAL A 270 -12.86 21.86 -6.58
C VAL A 270 -12.43 22.17 -5.16
N TYR A 271 -11.15 22.46 -4.97
CA TYR A 271 -10.54 22.72 -3.66
C TYR A 271 -9.93 24.14 -3.61
N ASP A 272 -9.52 24.55 -2.41
CA ASP A 272 -8.76 25.79 -2.22
C ASP A 272 -7.48 25.75 -3.09
N PRO A 273 -7.07 26.85 -3.75
CA PRO A 273 -5.86 26.89 -4.59
C PRO A 273 -4.57 26.48 -3.89
N ARG A 274 -4.52 26.50 -2.55
CA ARG A 274 -3.37 26.02 -1.77
C ARG A 274 -3.24 24.50 -1.75
N VAL A 275 -4.29 23.76 -2.08
CA VAL A 275 -4.29 22.28 -2.06
C VAL A 275 -3.55 21.75 -3.27
N ASN A 276 -2.46 21.04 -3.00
CA ASN A 276 -1.70 20.31 -4.00
C ASN A 276 -1.49 18.87 -3.52
N ILE A 277 -1.84 17.89 -4.36
CA ILE A 277 -1.63 16.47 -4.11
C ILE A 277 -0.98 15.86 -5.34
N ILE A 278 0.14 15.16 -5.13
CA ILE A 278 0.90 14.51 -6.19
C ILE A 278 1.16 13.04 -5.84
N ALA A 279 1.19 12.18 -6.84
CA ALA A 279 1.79 10.87 -6.77
C ALA A 279 3.24 10.95 -7.26
N ASP A 280 4.20 10.47 -6.48
CA ASP A 280 5.61 10.38 -6.87
C ASP A 280 6.20 9.05 -6.37
N PRO A 281 6.32 8.03 -7.24
CA PRO A 281 6.81 6.71 -6.87
C PRO A 281 8.22 6.71 -6.29
N TRP A 282 9.01 7.75 -6.55
CA TRP A 282 10.42 7.86 -6.15
C TRP A 282 10.65 8.80 -4.96
N HIS A 283 9.58 9.30 -4.34
CA HIS A 283 9.75 10.21 -3.18
C HIS A 283 10.51 9.51 -2.05
N PRO A 284 11.57 10.12 -1.50
CA PRO A 284 12.48 9.45 -0.56
C PRO A 284 11.80 8.86 0.68
N GLU A 285 10.76 9.53 1.20
CA GLU A 285 10.07 9.10 2.41
C GLU A 285 8.86 8.19 2.13
N ALA A 286 8.32 8.22 0.90
CA ALA A 286 7.08 7.53 0.55
C ALA A 286 7.20 6.77 -0.78
N ALA A 287 8.38 6.23 -1.08
CA ALA A 287 8.62 5.46 -2.30
C ALA A 287 7.69 4.24 -2.39
N VAL A 288 7.24 3.93 -3.60
CA VAL A 288 6.39 2.76 -3.88
C VAL A 288 6.92 1.96 -5.06
N MET A 289 6.35 0.79 -5.30
CA MET A 289 6.68 -0.07 -6.44
C MET A 289 6.66 0.73 -7.74
N PRO A 290 7.63 0.56 -8.64
CA PRO A 290 7.71 1.34 -9.89
C PRO A 290 6.69 0.93 -10.96
N TRP A 291 5.86 -0.06 -10.71
CA TRP A 291 4.75 -0.52 -11.57
C TRP A 291 3.48 -0.75 -10.77
N ASP A 292 2.35 -0.85 -11.44
CA ASP A 292 1.06 -1.20 -10.87
C ASP A 292 0.71 -2.69 -11.05
N GLY A 293 -0.52 -3.07 -10.71
CA GLY A 293 -0.98 -4.47 -10.81
C GLY A 293 -1.02 -5.04 -12.23
N ASP A 294 -1.11 -4.19 -13.25
CA ASP A 294 -1.06 -4.57 -14.66
C ASP A 294 0.37 -4.59 -15.22
N GLY A 295 1.37 -4.23 -14.41
CA GLY A 295 2.75 -4.07 -14.82
C GLY A 295 3.04 -2.77 -15.56
N LEU A 296 2.12 -1.79 -15.58
CA LEU A 296 2.37 -0.48 -16.17
C LEU A 296 3.35 0.32 -15.31
N PRO A 297 4.36 0.96 -15.93
CA PRO A 297 5.24 1.87 -15.21
C PRO A 297 4.45 3.00 -14.56
N ARG A 298 4.71 3.25 -13.29
CA ARG A 298 4.21 4.43 -12.60
C ARG A 298 5.00 5.65 -12.99
N GLU A 299 4.34 6.79 -12.93
CA GLU A 299 4.92 8.09 -13.27
C GLU A 299 4.66 9.08 -12.11
N ARG A 300 5.46 10.13 -12.06
CA ARG A 300 5.14 11.28 -11.21
C ARG A 300 3.93 12.00 -11.82
N MET A 301 2.85 12.12 -11.04
CA MET A 301 1.57 12.58 -11.55
C MET A 301 0.92 13.57 -10.57
N PRO A 302 0.62 14.82 -10.95
CA PRO A 302 -0.23 15.68 -10.17
C PRO A 302 -1.65 15.12 -10.16
N ILE A 303 -2.26 14.99 -8.98
CA ILE A 303 -3.64 14.55 -8.79
C ILE A 303 -4.54 15.77 -8.60
N ILE A 304 -4.12 16.68 -7.72
CA ILE A 304 -4.74 17.99 -7.53
C ILE A 304 -3.61 19.03 -7.64
N GLU A 305 -3.78 20.02 -8.50
CA GLU A 305 -2.83 21.08 -8.71
C GLU A 305 -3.51 22.44 -8.54
N ASN A 306 -3.04 23.23 -7.59
CA ASN A 306 -3.65 24.52 -7.23
C ASN A 306 -5.17 24.41 -7.01
N GLY A 307 -5.61 23.33 -6.34
CA GLY A 307 -7.01 23.04 -6.05
C GLY A 307 -7.84 22.51 -7.24
N LYS A 308 -7.26 22.41 -8.43
CA LYS A 308 -7.92 21.83 -9.63
C LYS A 308 -7.68 20.34 -9.72
N ILE A 309 -8.68 19.60 -10.19
CA ILE A 309 -8.52 18.18 -10.51
C ILE A 309 -7.60 18.04 -11.72
N ALA A 310 -6.35 17.65 -11.50
CA ALA A 310 -5.35 17.53 -12.56
C ALA A 310 -5.40 16.18 -13.27
N ASN A 311 -5.64 15.09 -12.52
CA ASN A 311 -5.78 13.75 -13.07
C ASN A 311 -6.80 12.92 -12.29
N LEU A 312 -7.35 11.93 -12.98
CA LEU A 312 -8.17 10.85 -12.43
C LEU A 312 -7.45 9.51 -12.68
N ASP A 313 -7.80 8.50 -11.90
CA ASP A 313 -7.27 7.14 -12.03
C ASP A 313 -8.00 6.39 -13.13
N TYR A 314 -7.32 6.15 -14.25
CA TYR A 314 -7.83 5.38 -15.39
C TYR A 314 -7.33 3.96 -15.34
N SER A 315 -8.22 2.96 -15.22
CA SER A 315 -7.85 1.58 -15.56
C SER A 315 -7.41 1.48 -17.02
N ARG A 316 -6.63 0.46 -17.39
CA ARG A 316 -6.22 0.24 -18.81
C ARG A 316 -7.41 0.20 -19.76
N PHE A 317 -8.46 -0.54 -19.36
CA PHE A 317 -9.69 -0.66 -20.14
C PHE A 317 -10.37 0.70 -20.34
N TRP A 318 -10.54 1.47 -19.24
CA TRP A 318 -11.22 2.75 -19.33
C TRP A 318 -10.40 3.80 -20.07
N ALA A 319 -9.07 3.78 -19.93
CA ALA A 319 -8.17 4.62 -20.73
C ALA A 319 -8.34 4.34 -22.22
N GLN A 320 -8.40 3.08 -22.62
CA GLN A 320 -8.64 2.68 -24.03
C GLN A 320 -10.00 3.15 -24.51
N GLN A 321 -11.06 2.97 -23.74
CA GLN A 321 -12.43 3.43 -24.09
C GLN A 321 -12.50 4.96 -24.27
N GLN A 322 -11.70 5.70 -23.53
CA GLN A 322 -11.64 7.17 -23.59
C GLN A 322 -10.55 7.70 -24.53
N GLY A 323 -9.86 6.85 -25.30
CA GLY A 323 -8.78 7.24 -26.19
C GLY A 323 -7.58 7.85 -25.47
N LYS A 324 -7.35 7.49 -24.21
CA LYS A 324 -6.25 7.99 -23.38
C LYS A 324 -5.10 6.99 -23.29
N ARG A 325 -3.90 7.50 -23.04
CA ARG A 325 -2.75 6.66 -22.72
C ARG A 325 -2.95 6.05 -21.33
N ALA A 326 -2.83 4.74 -21.23
CA ALA A 326 -2.77 4.08 -19.96
C ALA A 326 -1.42 4.35 -19.26
N VAL A 327 -1.47 4.64 -17.97
CA VAL A 327 -0.31 4.85 -17.10
C VAL A 327 -0.50 4.03 -15.82
N GLY A 328 0.60 3.69 -15.14
CA GLY A 328 0.52 2.96 -13.89
C GLY A 328 -0.26 3.75 -12.82
N ARG A 329 -1.18 3.07 -12.16
CA ARG A 329 -2.04 3.69 -11.12
C ARG A 329 -1.20 4.29 -10.00
N PRO A 330 -1.60 5.44 -9.43
CA PRO A 330 -0.89 6.04 -8.30
C PRO A 330 -0.68 5.05 -7.16
N GLY A 331 0.51 5.03 -6.59
CA GLY A 331 0.85 4.14 -5.48
C GLY A 331 1.03 4.85 -4.13
N ASN A 332 1.21 6.17 -4.17
CA ASN A 332 1.33 7.05 -3.01
C ASN A 332 0.65 8.38 -3.27
N LEU A 333 0.51 9.17 -2.22
CA LEU A 333 -0.02 10.52 -2.27
C LEU A 333 0.80 11.41 -1.36
N LEU A 334 1.24 12.52 -1.89
CA LEU A 334 1.99 13.55 -1.18
C LEU A 334 1.18 14.84 -1.24
N MET A 335 0.77 15.34 -0.08
CA MET A 335 0.10 16.63 0.03
C MET A 335 1.11 17.66 0.52
N SER A 336 1.29 18.73 -0.24
CA SER A 336 2.02 19.91 0.21
C SER A 336 1.05 21.00 0.62
N GLY A 337 1.36 21.67 1.71
CA GLY A 337 0.71 22.91 2.10
C GLY A 337 1.27 24.10 1.32
N GLY A 338 0.47 25.13 1.17
CA GLY A 338 0.90 26.43 0.69
C GLY A 338 1.46 27.28 1.83
#